data_a57ac93d556c01f4660ae87e71eb946b
#
_entry.id   a57ac93d556c01f4660ae87e71eb946b
#
_cell.length_a   1.000
_cell.length_b   1.000
_cell.length_c   1.000
_cell.angle_alpha   90.00
_cell.angle_beta   90.00
_cell.angle_gamma   90.00
#
_symmetry.space_group_name_H-M   'P 1'
#
loop_
_entity.id
_entity.type
_entity.pdbx_description
1 polymer ?
#
loop_
_entity_poly.entity_id
_entity_poly.type
_entity_poly.pdbx_seq_one_letter_code
_entity_poly.pdbx_strand_id
1 'polypeptide(L)' 'MSAFVSQKSISCEAAAAIAQGAIQKAEELGIKINVAVTDSSGVLMAFLRMPGAF' A
#
# COMPACT_ATOMS: atom_id res chain seq x y z
N MET A 1 -4.51 6.39 9.38
CA MET A 1 -3.41 5.42 9.55
C MET A 1 -2.74 5.17 8.22
N SER A 2 -1.44 5.01 8.22
CA SER A 2 -0.66 4.77 7.01
C SER A 2 0.06 3.44 7.08
N ALA A 3 0.20 2.77 5.94
CA ALA A 3 1.01 1.59 5.81
C ALA A 3 2.09 1.85 4.76
N PHE A 4 3.30 1.38 5.02
CA PHE A 4 4.44 1.62 4.16
C PHE A 4 5.15 0.29 3.96
N VAL A 5 5.30 -0.12 2.71
CA VAL A 5 5.93 -1.39 2.35
C VAL A 5 7.13 -1.13 1.45
N SER A 6 8.27 -1.71 1.79
CA SER A 6 9.49 -1.60 1.01
C SER A 6 9.90 -2.98 0.53
N GLN A 7 10.14 -3.11 -0.76
CA GLN A 7 10.52 -4.38 -1.40
C GLN A 7 11.80 -4.18 -2.19
N LYS A 8 12.70 -5.17 -2.14
CA LYS A 8 13.99 -5.07 -2.77
C LYS A 8 13.88 -5.05 -4.31
N SER A 9 12.98 -5.85 -4.85
CA SER A 9 12.76 -5.93 -6.29
C SER A 9 11.30 -6.26 -6.51
N ILE A 10 10.56 -5.33 -7.10
CA ILE A 10 9.12 -5.46 -7.19
C ILE A 10 8.62 -4.96 -8.56
N SER A 11 7.70 -5.72 -9.16
CA SER A 11 7.03 -5.29 -10.38
C SER A 11 5.85 -4.38 -10.04
N CYS A 12 5.37 -3.63 -11.04
CA CYS A 12 4.16 -2.80 -10.89
C CYS A 12 2.97 -3.64 -10.47
N GLU A 13 2.79 -4.81 -11.06
CA GLU A 13 1.68 -5.69 -10.74
C GLU A 13 1.75 -6.17 -9.29
N ALA A 14 2.94 -6.55 -8.84
CA ALA A 14 3.13 -7.00 -7.46
C ALA A 14 2.91 -5.85 -6.48
N ALA A 15 3.39 -4.65 -6.80
CA ALA A 15 3.18 -3.48 -5.95
C ALA A 15 1.69 -3.16 -5.81
N ALA A 16 0.95 -3.19 -6.93
CA ALA A 16 -0.48 -2.94 -6.91
C ALA A 16 -1.23 -4.00 -6.09
N ALA A 17 -0.83 -5.28 -6.23
CA ALA A 17 -1.44 -6.37 -5.48
C ALA A 17 -1.23 -6.21 -3.98
N ILE A 18 -0.03 -5.81 -3.56
CA ILE A 18 0.27 -5.56 -2.15
C ILE A 18 -0.59 -4.42 -1.61
N ALA A 19 -0.68 -3.32 -2.36
CA ALA A 19 -1.47 -2.17 -1.94
C ALA A 19 -2.94 -2.54 -1.80
N GLN A 20 -3.50 -3.27 -2.76
CA GLN A 20 -4.90 -3.69 -2.71
C GLN A 20 -5.16 -4.68 -1.59
N GLY A 21 -4.22 -5.60 -1.33
CA GLY A 21 -4.34 -6.53 -0.21
C GLY A 21 -4.39 -5.80 1.13
N ALA A 22 -3.58 -4.76 1.29
CA ALA A 22 -3.61 -3.95 2.51
C ALA A 22 -4.95 -3.23 2.67
N ILE A 23 -5.51 -2.69 1.58
CA ILE A 23 -6.82 -2.03 1.60
C ILE A 23 -7.92 -3.03 2.00
N GLN A 24 -7.92 -4.23 1.42
CA GLN A 24 -8.90 -5.26 1.77
C GLN A 24 -8.81 -5.62 3.25
N LYS A 25 -7.60 -5.76 3.77
CA LYS A 25 -7.41 -6.07 5.19
C LYS A 25 -7.93 -4.95 6.08
N ALA A 26 -7.69 -3.70 5.69
CA ALA A 26 -8.19 -2.55 6.44
C ALA A 26 -9.72 -2.53 6.45
N GLU A 27 -10.37 -2.86 5.33
CA GLU A 27 -11.82 -2.94 5.26
C GLU A 27 -12.37 -4.01 6.21
N GLU A 28 -11.72 -5.18 6.27
CA GLU A 28 -12.09 -6.24 7.19
C GLU A 28 -11.98 -5.79 8.65
N LEU A 29 -10.97 -4.97 8.95
CA LEU A 29 -10.73 -4.48 10.30
C LEU A 29 -11.55 -3.23 10.64
N GLY A 30 -12.23 -2.65 9.65
CA GLY A 30 -13.03 -1.45 9.85
C GLY A 30 -12.21 -0.18 10.05
N ILE A 31 -11.01 -0.12 9.51
CA ILE A 31 -10.13 1.05 9.62
C ILE A 31 -9.89 1.69 8.26
N LYS A 32 -9.45 2.95 8.26
CA LYS A 32 -9.12 3.71 7.05
C LYS A 32 -7.61 3.90 7.01
N ILE A 33 -6.99 3.53 5.88
CA ILE A 33 -5.54 3.62 5.75
C ILE A 33 -5.12 4.27 4.43
N ASN A 34 -3.88 4.76 4.41
CA ASN A 34 -3.12 5.04 3.19
C ASN A 34 -2.08 3.95 3.05
N VAL A 35 -1.80 3.51 1.84
CA VAL A 35 -0.78 2.48 1.56
C VAL A 35 0.21 3.02 0.55
N ALA A 36 1.50 2.96 0.88
CA ALA A 36 2.57 3.29 -0.06
C ALA A 36 3.49 2.08 -0.19
N VAL A 37 3.79 1.68 -1.42
CA VAL A 37 4.71 0.59 -1.70
C VAL A 37 5.90 1.16 -2.47
N THR A 38 7.10 0.94 -1.94
CA THR A 38 8.33 1.43 -2.56
C THR A 38 9.28 0.28 -2.87
N ASP A 39 10.25 0.53 -3.77
CA ASP A 39 11.37 -0.40 -3.94
C ASP A 39 12.42 -0.14 -2.86
N SER A 40 13.52 -0.88 -2.91
CA SER A 40 14.58 -0.75 -1.89
C SER A 40 15.32 0.59 -1.95
N SER A 41 15.16 1.32 -3.05
CA SER A 41 15.77 2.66 -3.21
C SER A 41 14.84 3.77 -2.74
N GLY A 42 13.66 3.42 -2.24
CA GLY A 42 12.68 4.40 -1.78
C GLY A 42 11.81 5.00 -2.89
N VAL A 43 11.89 4.46 -4.10
CA VAL A 43 11.07 4.95 -5.21
C VAL A 43 9.65 4.41 -5.06
N LEU A 44 8.68 5.30 -5.12
CA LEU A 44 7.27 4.94 -4.96
C LEU A 44 6.80 4.12 -6.16
N MET A 45 6.29 2.92 -5.90
CA MET A 45 5.79 2.00 -6.91
C MET A 45 4.26 1.98 -6.97
N ALA A 46 3.60 2.16 -5.84
CA ALA A 46 2.15 2.18 -5.75
C ALA A 46 1.70 2.98 -4.55
N PHE A 47 0.58 3.68 -4.68
CA PHE A 47 -0.02 4.40 -3.57
C PHE A 47 -1.53 4.32 -3.68
N LEU A 48 -2.19 3.91 -2.61
CA LEU A 48 -3.65 3.91 -2.51
C LEU A 48 -4.08 4.59 -1.23
N ARG A 49 -5.18 5.33 -1.32
CA ARG A 49 -5.75 6.03 -0.18
C ARG A 49 -7.23 5.70 -0.08
N MET A 50 -7.66 5.20 1.08
CA MET A 50 -9.07 4.97 1.34
C MET A 50 -9.77 6.31 1.60
N PRO A 51 -11.02 6.49 1.16
CA PRO A 51 -11.78 7.69 1.50
C PRO A 51 -11.87 7.85 3.02
N GLY A 52 -11.57 9.04 3.50
CA GLY A 52 -11.57 9.33 4.93
C GLY A 52 -10.26 9.07 5.64
N ALA A 53 -9.24 8.53 4.96
CA ALA A 53 -7.90 8.39 5.54
C ALA A 53 -7.12 9.70 5.43
N PHE A 54 -6.14 9.84 6.30
CA PHE A 54 -5.25 11.01 6.24
C PHE A 54 -4.10 10.75 5.30
#